data_6d9a59c0126a66fd8cd1464e9c13132b
#
_entry.id   6d9a59c0126a66fd8cd1464e9c13132b
#
_cell.length_a   1.000
_cell.length_b   1.000
_cell.length_c   1.000
_cell.angle_alpha   90.00
_cell.angle_beta   90.00
_cell.angle_gamma   90.00
#
_symmetry.space_group_name_H-M   'P 1'
#
loop_
_entity.id
_entity.type
_entity.pdbx_description
1 polymer ?
#
loop_
_entity_poly.entity_id
_entity_poly.type
_entity_poly.pdbx_seq_one_letter_code
_entity_poly.pdbx_strand_id
1 'polypeptide(L)'
;MKEHAAATVTPAGPYVFVCYAHDEREIVLEQIAWLRSQGFEVWFDEAIEVGSRWSEDLARAVDGCAVFLYFLSPRSTSSRYCLDEVHFALECGRPIVPVEIAPVTLTPGLKLSIGGTHRIFMHRMPAREFRLKLASGLRAAMQGEPTAHPIESRSAQLRSQAPGPVPTTNWRPAAVGIFTALVVFLAMLLLGR
;
A
#
# COMPACT_ATOMS: atom_id res chain seq x y z
N MET A 1 -25.88 -31.96 -2.58
CA MET A 1 -24.83 -31.78 -1.56
C MET A 1 -23.76 -30.90 -2.18
N LYS A 2 -23.72 -29.60 -1.83
CA LYS A 2 -22.65 -28.71 -2.28
C LYS A 2 -21.49 -28.89 -1.30
N GLU A 3 -20.40 -29.42 -1.82
CA GLU A 3 -19.13 -29.46 -1.09
C GLU A 3 -18.77 -28.04 -0.67
N HIS A 4 -18.72 -27.78 0.62
CA HIS A 4 -18.18 -26.55 1.16
C HIS A 4 -16.71 -26.52 0.76
N ALA A 5 -16.35 -25.57 -0.11
CA ALA A 5 -14.96 -25.27 -0.38
C ALA A 5 -14.27 -25.05 0.98
N ALA A 6 -13.27 -25.86 1.24
CA ALA A 6 -12.49 -25.80 2.48
C ALA A 6 -11.92 -24.39 2.59
N ALA A 7 -12.13 -23.72 3.72
CA ALA A 7 -11.45 -22.49 4.07
C ALA A 7 -9.97 -22.69 3.76
N THR A 8 -9.42 -21.85 2.88
CA THR A 8 -8.03 -21.99 2.43
C THR A 8 -7.14 -21.78 3.64
N VAL A 9 -6.60 -22.85 4.19
CA VAL A 9 -5.74 -22.81 5.38
C VAL A 9 -4.51 -21.99 5.03
N THR A 10 -4.24 -20.94 5.81
CA THR A 10 -3.03 -20.13 5.63
C THR A 10 -1.80 -21.03 5.77
N PRO A 11 -0.87 -21.02 4.79
CA PRO A 11 0.33 -21.86 4.86
C PRO A 11 1.15 -21.57 6.12
N ALA A 12 1.78 -22.60 6.67
CA ALA A 12 2.64 -22.48 7.87
C ALA A 12 4.02 -21.85 7.56
N GLY A 13 4.42 -21.84 6.28
CA GLY A 13 5.67 -21.26 5.78
C GLY A 13 5.48 -19.92 5.06
N PRO A 14 6.57 -19.33 4.54
CA PRO A 14 6.49 -18.10 3.76
C PRO A 14 5.70 -18.34 2.47
N TYR A 15 4.68 -17.53 2.21
CA TYR A 15 3.81 -17.64 1.03
C TYR A 15 3.61 -16.30 0.34
N VAL A 16 3.16 -16.39 -0.91
CA VAL A 16 2.75 -15.27 -1.75
C VAL A 16 1.23 -15.10 -1.64
N PHE A 17 0.78 -13.95 -1.19
CA PHE A 17 -0.64 -13.56 -1.29
C PHE A 17 -0.91 -12.99 -2.67
N VAL A 18 -2.00 -13.42 -3.34
CA VAL A 18 -2.35 -12.96 -4.70
C VAL A 18 -3.65 -12.17 -4.68
N CYS A 19 -3.54 -10.88 -5.05
CA CYS A 19 -4.66 -9.96 -5.24
C CYS A 19 -4.92 -9.73 -6.73
N TYR A 20 -6.19 -9.86 -7.16
CA TYR A 20 -6.60 -9.66 -8.54
C TYR A 20 -8.10 -9.37 -8.66
N ALA A 21 -8.56 -8.79 -9.77
CA ALA A 21 -9.98 -8.66 -10.03
C ALA A 21 -10.58 -9.99 -10.48
N HIS A 22 -11.71 -10.38 -9.89
CA HIS A 22 -12.35 -11.70 -10.11
C HIS A 22 -12.57 -12.05 -11.60
N ASP A 23 -12.89 -11.06 -12.41
CA ASP A 23 -13.08 -11.25 -13.86
C ASP A 23 -11.80 -11.68 -14.61
N GLU A 24 -10.64 -11.60 -13.96
CA GLU A 24 -9.32 -11.95 -14.51
C GLU A 24 -8.82 -13.29 -13.99
N ARG A 25 -9.71 -14.02 -13.30
CA ARG A 25 -9.42 -15.28 -12.63
C ARG A 25 -8.70 -16.29 -13.55
N GLU A 26 -9.13 -16.46 -14.80
CA GLU A 26 -8.57 -17.45 -15.71
C GLU A 26 -7.07 -17.19 -15.97
N ILE A 27 -6.72 -15.95 -16.31
CA ILE A 27 -5.33 -15.54 -16.56
C ILE A 27 -4.48 -15.71 -15.31
N VAL A 28 -5.04 -15.33 -14.14
CA VAL A 28 -4.31 -15.35 -12.86
C VAL A 28 -4.10 -16.78 -12.37
N LEU A 29 -5.11 -17.67 -12.48
CA LEU A 29 -4.99 -19.07 -12.08
C LEU A 29 -3.90 -19.80 -12.86
N GLU A 30 -3.71 -19.49 -14.15
CA GLU A 30 -2.61 -20.04 -14.94
C GLU A 30 -1.24 -19.69 -14.33
N GLN A 31 -1.09 -18.44 -13.87
CA GLN A 31 0.15 -17.99 -13.24
C GLN A 31 0.32 -18.60 -11.84
N ILE A 32 -0.75 -18.73 -11.06
CA ILE A 32 -0.73 -19.39 -9.75
C ILE A 32 -0.29 -20.87 -9.91
N ALA A 33 -0.88 -21.60 -10.87
CA ALA A 33 -0.50 -22.99 -11.13
C ALA A 33 0.98 -23.11 -11.51
N TRP A 34 1.47 -22.17 -12.33
CA TRP A 34 2.89 -22.13 -12.67
C TRP A 34 3.77 -21.80 -11.47
N LEU A 35 3.42 -20.80 -10.65
CA LEU A 35 4.18 -20.46 -9.43
C LEU A 35 4.27 -21.62 -8.46
N ARG A 36 3.16 -22.34 -8.25
CA ARG A 36 3.14 -23.55 -7.43
C ARG A 36 4.09 -24.63 -7.99
N SER A 37 4.16 -24.80 -9.31
CA SER A 37 5.11 -25.72 -9.97
C SER A 37 6.57 -25.31 -9.77
N GLN A 38 6.84 -24.04 -9.46
CA GLN A 38 8.18 -23.51 -9.15
C GLN A 38 8.50 -23.55 -7.65
N GLY A 39 7.64 -24.16 -6.83
CA GLY A 39 7.82 -24.32 -5.39
C GLY A 39 7.39 -23.13 -4.54
N PHE A 40 6.63 -22.18 -5.10
CA PHE A 40 6.04 -21.12 -4.29
C PHE A 40 4.76 -21.63 -3.60
N GLU A 41 4.65 -21.40 -2.31
CA GLU A 41 3.39 -21.46 -1.60
C GLU A 41 2.56 -20.22 -1.98
N VAL A 42 1.32 -20.42 -2.43
CA VAL A 42 0.46 -19.34 -2.93
C VAL A 42 -0.89 -19.40 -2.25
N TRP A 43 -1.25 -18.30 -1.62
CA TRP A 43 -2.58 -18.07 -1.06
C TRP A 43 -3.34 -17.05 -1.92
N PHE A 44 -4.59 -17.33 -2.22
CA PHE A 44 -5.52 -16.40 -2.87
C PHE A 44 -6.94 -16.75 -2.45
N ASP A 45 -7.83 -15.77 -2.51
CA ASP A 45 -9.22 -16.02 -2.18
C ASP A 45 -9.94 -16.73 -3.34
N GLU A 46 -10.40 -17.95 -3.07
CA GLU A 46 -11.20 -18.74 -4.02
C GLU A 46 -12.70 -18.39 -3.96
N ALA A 47 -13.18 -17.84 -2.87
CA ALA A 47 -14.59 -17.70 -2.57
C ALA A 47 -14.98 -16.24 -2.26
N ILE A 48 -15.31 -15.46 -3.29
CA ILE A 48 -16.04 -14.22 -3.10
C ILE A 48 -17.53 -14.58 -2.96
N GLU A 49 -17.95 -15.12 -1.80
CA GLU A 49 -19.36 -15.07 -1.40
C GLU A 49 -19.59 -13.77 -0.61
N VAL A 50 -20.38 -12.88 -1.21
CA VAL A 50 -20.81 -11.62 -0.60
C VAL A 50 -21.52 -11.91 0.73
N GLY A 51 -20.92 -11.51 1.87
CA GLY A 51 -21.60 -11.46 3.16
C GLY A 51 -21.09 -12.38 4.28
N SER A 52 -20.00 -13.11 4.14
CA SER A 52 -19.45 -13.97 5.20
C SER A 52 -18.37 -13.27 6.05
N ARG A 53 -17.97 -13.86 7.18
CA ARG A 53 -16.92 -13.43 8.15
C ARG A 53 -15.51 -13.27 7.53
N TRP A 54 -15.47 -12.81 6.33
CA TRP A 54 -14.40 -12.75 5.37
C TRP A 54 -13.24 -11.83 5.76
N SER A 55 -13.49 -10.84 6.60
CA SER A 55 -12.50 -9.80 6.87
C SER A 55 -11.31 -10.26 7.73
N GLU A 56 -11.53 -11.16 8.71
CA GLU A 56 -10.45 -11.55 9.62
C GLU A 56 -9.49 -12.59 9.02
N ASP A 57 -10.01 -13.56 8.26
CA ASP A 57 -9.18 -14.60 7.64
C ASP A 57 -8.34 -14.01 6.50
N LEU A 58 -8.96 -13.12 5.70
CA LEU A 58 -8.27 -12.36 4.66
C LEU A 58 -7.20 -11.44 5.27
N ALA A 59 -7.54 -10.67 6.30
CA ALA A 59 -6.60 -9.80 6.99
C ALA A 59 -5.41 -10.58 7.53
N ARG A 60 -5.64 -11.75 8.16
CA ARG A 60 -4.57 -12.65 8.60
C ARG A 60 -3.72 -13.16 7.45
N ALA A 61 -4.35 -13.48 6.31
CA ALA A 61 -3.63 -13.96 5.13
C ALA A 61 -2.78 -12.84 4.49
N VAL A 62 -3.25 -11.60 4.46
CA VAL A 62 -2.45 -10.45 4.00
C VAL A 62 -1.34 -10.14 4.99
N ASP A 63 -1.65 -10.06 6.30
CA ASP A 63 -0.65 -9.76 7.33
C ASP A 63 0.41 -10.85 7.47
N GLY A 64 0.07 -12.12 7.26
CA GLY A 64 1.00 -13.24 7.36
C GLY A 64 1.84 -13.49 6.11
N CYS A 65 1.53 -12.88 4.97
CA CYS A 65 2.23 -13.18 3.72
C CYS A 65 3.67 -12.68 3.71
N ALA A 66 4.55 -13.40 3.02
CA ALA A 66 5.92 -12.95 2.78
C ALA A 66 5.99 -11.89 1.68
N VAL A 67 5.10 -11.99 0.68
CA VAL A 67 5.00 -11.07 -0.46
C VAL A 67 3.56 -10.94 -0.88
N PHE A 68 3.14 -9.73 -1.19
CA PHE A 68 1.85 -9.41 -1.78
C PHE A 68 2.00 -9.22 -3.29
N LEU A 69 1.48 -10.17 -4.08
CA LEU A 69 1.48 -10.12 -5.54
C LEU A 69 0.19 -9.49 -6.03
N TYR A 70 0.29 -8.32 -6.65
CA TYR A 70 -0.86 -7.58 -7.15
C TYR A 70 -0.94 -7.60 -8.68
N PHE A 71 -1.95 -8.27 -9.23
CA PHE A 71 -2.25 -8.22 -10.66
C PHE A 71 -3.04 -6.97 -11.02
N LEU A 72 -2.34 -6.05 -11.70
CA LEU A 72 -2.84 -4.74 -12.11
C LEU A 72 -3.57 -4.81 -13.44
N SER A 73 -4.79 -4.28 -13.45
CA SER A 73 -5.61 -4.08 -14.63
C SER A 73 -6.55 -2.88 -14.42
N PRO A 74 -7.26 -2.41 -15.44
CA PRO A 74 -8.32 -1.42 -15.25
C PRO A 74 -9.40 -1.85 -14.26
N ARG A 75 -9.66 -3.16 -14.16
CA ARG A 75 -10.65 -3.75 -13.24
C ARG A 75 -10.13 -3.77 -11.81
N SER A 76 -8.94 -4.32 -11.58
CA SER A 76 -8.38 -4.42 -10.23
C SER A 76 -8.10 -3.05 -9.62
N THR A 77 -7.67 -2.06 -10.42
CA THR A 77 -7.43 -0.68 -9.95
C THR A 77 -8.70 0.13 -9.69
N SER A 78 -9.87 -0.34 -10.13
CA SER A 78 -11.18 0.23 -9.81
C SER A 78 -11.95 -0.61 -8.78
N SER A 79 -11.49 -1.81 -8.45
CA SER A 79 -12.10 -2.69 -7.46
C SER A 79 -11.79 -2.19 -6.06
N ARG A 80 -12.83 -1.86 -5.29
CA ARG A 80 -12.70 -1.46 -3.90
C ARG A 80 -12.02 -2.55 -3.06
N TYR A 81 -12.37 -3.81 -3.29
CA TYR A 81 -11.77 -4.94 -2.57
C TYR A 81 -10.26 -5.02 -2.81
N CYS A 82 -9.82 -4.99 -4.07
CA CYS A 82 -8.38 -4.99 -4.37
C CYS A 82 -7.66 -3.78 -3.78
N LEU A 83 -8.28 -2.60 -3.78
CA LEU A 83 -7.68 -1.39 -3.19
C LEU A 83 -7.57 -1.50 -1.67
N ASP A 84 -8.59 -2.02 -0.99
CA ASP A 84 -8.59 -2.22 0.46
C ASP A 84 -7.50 -3.25 0.86
N GLU A 85 -7.35 -4.35 0.11
CA GLU A 85 -6.26 -5.33 0.31
C GLU A 85 -4.87 -4.72 0.12
N VAL A 86 -4.68 -3.93 -0.94
CA VAL A 86 -3.40 -3.23 -1.21
C VAL A 86 -3.07 -2.25 -0.08
N HIS A 87 -4.05 -1.46 0.39
CA HIS A 87 -3.84 -0.52 1.49
C HIS A 87 -3.47 -1.27 2.76
N PHE A 88 -4.17 -2.34 3.08
CA PHE A 88 -3.87 -3.15 4.25
C PHE A 88 -2.49 -3.82 4.17
N ALA A 89 -2.09 -4.34 3.01
CA ALA A 89 -0.74 -4.87 2.80
C ALA A 89 0.36 -3.82 3.04
N LEU A 90 0.11 -2.57 2.60
CA LEU A 90 1.02 -1.44 2.85
C LEU A 90 1.09 -1.08 4.33
N GLU A 91 -0.04 -1.05 5.04
CA GLU A 91 -0.10 -0.81 6.49
C GLU A 91 0.66 -1.88 7.27
N CYS A 92 0.55 -3.15 6.85
CA CYS A 92 1.31 -4.27 7.42
C CYS A 92 2.78 -4.30 6.99
N GLY A 93 3.24 -3.35 6.15
CA GLY A 93 4.61 -3.30 5.66
C GLY A 93 5.00 -4.48 4.75
N ARG A 94 4.01 -5.10 4.08
CA ARG A 94 4.28 -6.24 3.19
C ARG A 94 4.89 -5.76 1.87
N PRO A 95 5.95 -6.40 1.37
CA PRO A 95 6.51 -6.07 0.07
C PRO A 95 5.49 -6.37 -1.03
N ILE A 96 5.22 -5.38 -1.89
CA ILE A 96 4.27 -5.53 -2.99
C ILE A 96 5.03 -5.72 -4.30
N VAL A 97 4.67 -6.76 -5.04
CA VAL A 97 5.14 -7.01 -6.41
C VAL A 97 3.97 -6.77 -7.38
N PRO A 98 3.94 -5.61 -8.05
CA PRO A 98 2.86 -5.30 -9.00
C PRO A 98 3.15 -5.90 -10.38
N VAL A 99 2.17 -6.62 -10.92
CA VAL A 99 2.19 -7.22 -12.26
C VAL A 99 1.09 -6.62 -13.12
N GLU A 100 1.45 -5.87 -14.13
CA GLU A 100 0.49 -5.27 -15.08
C GLU A 100 0.12 -6.29 -16.15
N ILE A 101 -1.10 -6.84 -16.06
CA ILE A 101 -1.63 -7.83 -17.03
C ILE A 101 -2.25 -7.18 -18.26
N ALA A 102 -2.75 -5.96 -18.12
CA ALA A 102 -3.28 -5.14 -19.20
C ALA A 102 -2.86 -3.68 -18.98
N PRO A 103 -2.74 -2.84 -20.04
CA PRO A 103 -2.39 -1.43 -19.89
C PRO A 103 -3.32 -0.72 -18.91
N VAL A 104 -2.75 -0.06 -17.89
CA VAL A 104 -3.50 0.62 -16.86
C VAL A 104 -2.89 1.97 -16.51
N THR A 105 -3.76 2.95 -16.25
CA THR A 105 -3.37 4.23 -15.66
C THR A 105 -3.71 4.20 -14.18
N LEU A 106 -2.69 4.28 -13.33
CA LEU A 106 -2.89 4.29 -11.89
C LEU A 106 -3.61 5.58 -11.45
N THR A 107 -4.57 5.45 -10.56
CA THR A 107 -5.15 6.61 -9.87
C THR A 107 -4.07 7.36 -9.07
N PRO A 108 -4.24 8.67 -8.78
CA PRO A 108 -3.27 9.42 -8.00
C PRO A 108 -2.90 8.75 -6.66
N GLY A 109 -3.90 8.22 -5.94
CA GLY A 109 -3.68 7.51 -4.67
C GLY A 109 -2.85 6.25 -4.84
N LEU A 110 -3.21 5.39 -5.79
CA LEU A 110 -2.47 4.17 -6.05
C LEU A 110 -1.07 4.45 -6.60
N LYS A 111 -0.91 5.51 -7.41
CA LYS A 111 0.39 5.97 -7.89
C LYS A 111 1.27 6.46 -6.73
N LEU A 112 0.71 7.12 -5.73
CA LEU A 112 1.43 7.53 -4.53
C LEU A 112 1.89 6.30 -3.73
N SER A 113 1.02 5.30 -3.60
CA SER A 113 1.26 4.12 -2.78
C SER A 113 2.27 3.13 -3.40
N ILE A 114 2.09 2.78 -4.68
CA ILE A 114 2.91 1.76 -5.35
C ILE A 114 3.65 2.27 -6.60
N GLY A 115 3.55 3.56 -6.93
CA GLY A 115 4.13 4.11 -8.16
C GLY A 115 5.66 4.08 -8.20
N GLY A 116 6.31 4.02 -7.05
CA GLY A 116 7.76 3.84 -6.92
C GLY A 116 8.23 2.38 -6.98
N THR A 117 7.32 1.43 -6.94
CA THR A 117 7.63 0.00 -7.00
C THR A 117 7.88 -0.44 -8.44
N HIS A 118 8.89 -1.29 -8.65
CA HIS A 118 9.17 -1.80 -9.98
C HIS A 118 8.06 -2.74 -10.46
N ARG A 119 7.34 -2.34 -11.54
CA ARG A 119 6.25 -3.13 -12.12
C ARG A 119 6.76 -4.10 -13.18
N ILE A 120 6.17 -5.29 -13.20
CA ILE A 120 6.40 -6.29 -14.24
C ILE A 120 5.25 -6.19 -15.27
N PHE A 121 5.56 -5.92 -16.51
CA PHE A 121 4.55 -5.72 -17.58
C PHE A 121 4.32 -7.03 -18.33
N MET A 122 3.39 -7.87 -17.86
CA MET A 122 3.09 -9.17 -18.45
C MET A 122 2.70 -9.05 -19.94
N HIS A 123 1.85 -8.07 -20.27
CA HIS A 123 1.34 -7.86 -21.63
C HIS A 123 2.39 -7.34 -22.63
N ARG A 124 3.63 -7.02 -22.17
CA ARG A 124 4.70 -6.45 -23.04
C ARG A 124 5.83 -7.42 -23.32
N MET A 125 5.74 -8.65 -22.85
CA MET A 125 6.83 -9.61 -23.00
C MET A 125 6.31 -11.03 -23.22
N PRO A 126 7.12 -11.93 -23.82
CA PRO A 126 6.77 -13.34 -23.96
C PRO A 126 6.55 -14.00 -22.60
N ALA A 127 5.64 -14.97 -22.53
CA ALA A 127 5.26 -15.66 -21.28
C ALA A 127 6.47 -16.23 -20.51
N ARG A 128 7.47 -16.78 -21.24
CA ARG A 128 8.69 -17.32 -20.60
C ARG A 128 9.49 -16.23 -19.90
N GLU A 129 9.67 -15.09 -20.54
CA GLU A 129 10.42 -13.96 -19.96
C GLU A 129 9.68 -13.38 -18.76
N PHE A 130 8.36 -13.20 -18.89
CA PHE A 130 7.49 -12.76 -17.81
C PHE A 130 7.63 -13.67 -16.58
N ARG A 131 7.50 -14.98 -16.77
CA ARG A 131 7.58 -15.96 -15.69
C ARG A 131 8.93 -15.96 -14.98
N LEU A 132 10.02 -15.81 -15.71
CA LEU A 132 11.36 -15.71 -15.13
C LEU A 132 11.49 -14.42 -14.27
N LYS A 133 11.02 -13.29 -14.78
CA LYS A 133 11.02 -12.01 -14.04
C LYS A 133 10.12 -12.07 -12.80
N LEU A 134 8.95 -12.69 -12.92
CA LEU A 134 8.03 -12.86 -11.81
C LEU A 134 8.67 -13.69 -10.69
N ALA A 135 9.21 -14.86 -11.01
CA ALA A 135 9.85 -15.71 -10.00
C ALA A 135 11.07 -15.05 -9.35
N SER A 136 11.89 -14.36 -10.15
CA SER A 136 13.04 -13.61 -9.63
C SER A 136 12.59 -12.47 -8.69
N GLY A 137 11.59 -11.68 -9.10
CA GLY A 137 11.06 -10.59 -8.29
C GLY A 137 10.44 -11.07 -6.99
N LEU A 138 9.68 -12.17 -7.02
CA LEU A 138 9.10 -12.74 -5.80
C LEU A 138 10.18 -13.27 -4.85
N ARG A 139 11.21 -13.97 -5.35
CA ARG A 139 12.31 -14.45 -4.49
C ARG A 139 13.09 -13.30 -3.85
N ALA A 140 13.39 -12.25 -4.61
CA ALA A 140 14.06 -11.05 -4.08
C ALA A 140 13.22 -10.38 -2.99
N ALA A 141 11.92 -10.21 -3.24
CA ALA A 141 11.01 -9.63 -2.27
C ALA A 141 10.88 -10.49 -0.99
N MET A 142 10.86 -11.82 -1.11
CA MET A 142 10.82 -12.75 0.05
C MET A 142 12.12 -12.75 0.85
N GLN A 143 13.26 -12.43 0.25
CA GLN A 143 14.56 -12.34 0.93
C GLN A 143 14.80 -11.02 1.63
N GLY A 144 13.83 -10.10 1.56
CA GLY A 144 13.92 -8.79 2.20
C GLY A 144 14.89 -7.84 1.50
N GLU A 145 15.28 -8.12 0.25
CA GLU A 145 15.94 -7.10 -0.58
C GLU A 145 14.95 -5.95 -0.78
N PRO A 146 15.32 -4.71 -0.42
CA PRO A 146 14.39 -3.60 -0.47
C PRO A 146 13.91 -3.43 -1.91
N THR A 147 12.68 -3.85 -2.20
CA THR A 147 11.93 -3.28 -3.31
C THR A 147 11.78 -1.82 -2.93
N ALA A 148 12.66 -0.97 -3.51
CA ALA A 148 12.89 0.40 -3.08
C ALA A 148 11.56 1.13 -2.88
N HIS A 149 11.13 1.28 -1.62
CA HIS A 149 10.12 2.24 -1.25
C HIS A 149 10.84 3.59 -1.08
N PRO A 150 10.61 4.59 -1.96
CA PRO A 150 11.26 5.89 -1.87
C PRO A 150 10.90 6.67 -0.59
N ILE A 151 9.92 6.18 0.18
CA ILE A 151 9.38 6.89 1.35
C ILE A 151 10.33 6.79 2.55
N GLU A 152 10.98 5.65 2.78
CA GLU A 152 11.93 5.53 3.89
C GLU A 152 13.24 6.26 3.64
N SER A 153 13.75 6.22 2.40
CA SER A 153 14.95 6.98 2.04
C SER A 153 14.71 8.50 2.09
N ARG A 154 13.50 8.95 1.75
CA ARG A 154 13.14 10.37 1.82
C ARG A 154 12.92 10.85 3.25
N SER A 155 12.33 10.03 4.11
CA SER A 155 12.15 10.35 5.53
C SER A 155 13.47 10.28 6.31
N ALA A 156 14.39 9.37 5.95
CA ALA A 156 15.73 9.32 6.50
C ALA A 156 16.58 10.52 6.04
N GLN A 157 16.49 10.92 4.76
CA GLN A 157 17.14 12.12 4.24
C GLN A 157 16.57 13.41 4.83
N LEU A 158 15.25 13.50 5.04
CA LEU A 158 14.63 14.66 5.70
C LEU A 158 15.01 14.75 7.18
N ARG A 159 15.23 13.63 7.88
CA ARG A 159 15.74 13.63 9.26
C ARG A 159 17.22 14.01 9.33
N SER A 160 18.03 13.66 8.33
CA SER A 160 19.44 14.07 8.29
C SER A 160 19.64 15.52 7.88
N GLN A 161 18.63 16.14 7.26
CA GLN A 161 18.57 17.57 6.90
C GLN A 161 17.71 18.38 7.87
N ALA A 162 17.43 17.87 9.07
CA ALA A 162 16.77 18.67 10.09
C ALA A 162 17.57 19.96 10.28
N PRO A 163 16.97 21.15 10.11
CA PRO A 163 17.65 22.40 10.37
C PRO A 163 18.16 22.35 11.80
N GLY A 164 19.42 22.77 11.99
CA GLY A 164 20.03 22.91 13.30
C GLY A 164 19.15 23.72 14.24
N PRO A 165 19.38 23.67 15.56
CA PRO A 165 18.51 24.28 16.54
C PRO A 165 18.23 25.73 16.14
N VAL A 166 16.94 26.04 15.97
CA VAL A 166 16.47 27.37 15.64
C VAL A 166 17.01 28.30 16.76
N PRO A 167 17.76 29.37 16.44
CA PRO A 167 18.21 30.28 17.47
C PRO A 167 16.98 30.80 18.21
N THR A 168 16.91 30.58 19.51
CA THR A 168 15.88 31.15 20.37
C THR A 168 16.06 32.65 20.37
N THR A 169 15.41 33.30 19.42
CA THR A 169 15.28 34.76 19.46
C THR A 169 14.43 35.08 20.68
N ASN A 170 15.09 35.63 21.71
CA ASN A 170 14.41 36.14 22.89
C ASN A 170 13.42 37.24 22.46
N TRP A 171 12.17 36.83 22.28
CA TRP A 171 11.05 37.76 22.13
C TRP A 171 10.84 38.45 23.47
N ARG A 172 11.52 39.58 23.66
CA ARG A 172 11.12 40.52 24.70
C ARG A 172 9.77 41.11 24.26
N PRO A 173 8.70 41.01 25.05
CA PRO A 173 7.43 41.63 24.70
C PRO A 173 7.53 43.17 24.90
N ALA A 174 7.80 43.87 23.81
CA ALA A 174 7.76 45.32 23.77
C ALA A 174 6.40 45.83 23.25
N ALA A 175 5.31 45.28 23.74
CA ALA A 175 3.97 45.69 23.28
C ALA A 175 2.87 45.52 24.34
N VAL A 176 3.14 45.82 25.62
CA VAL A 176 2.07 45.95 26.61
C VAL A 176 1.58 47.41 26.75
N GLY A 177 2.26 48.37 26.10
CA GLY A 177 1.93 49.80 26.25
C GLY A 177 0.80 50.35 25.37
N ILE A 178 0.43 49.67 24.28
CA ILE A 178 -0.50 50.25 23.30
C ILE A 178 -1.97 49.85 23.58
N PHE A 179 -2.21 48.71 24.22
CA PHE A 179 -3.59 48.28 24.52
C PHE A 179 -4.24 49.00 25.70
N THR A 180 -3.45 49.45 26.70
CA THR A 180 -3.98 50.17 27.85
C THR A 180 -4.39 51.61 27.49
N ALA A 181 -3.71 52.27 26.56
CA ALA A 181 -4.07 53.61 26.11
C ALA A 181 -5.41 53.66 25.35
N LEU A 182 -5.69 52.62 24.55
CA LEU A 182 -6.94 52.56 23.74
C LEU A 182 -8.17 52.28 24.61
N VAL A 183 -8.05 51.47 25.64
CA VAL A 183 -9.16 51.13 26.55
C VAL A 183 -9.51 52.34 27.47
N VAL A 184 -8.52 53.09 27.93
CA VAL A 184 -8.76 54.30 28.76
C VAL A 184 -9.38 55.42 27.91
N PHE A 185 -8.98 55.56 26.64
CA PHE A 185 -9.54 56.59 25.75
C PHE A 185 -11.02 56.25 25.37
N LEU A 186 -11.35 54.98 25.18
CA LEU A 186 -12.72 54.53 24.88
C LEU A 186 -13.64 54.67 26.11
N ALA A 187 -13.10 54.45 27.33
CA ALA A 187 -13.87 54.63 28.57
C ALA A 187 -14.16 56.13 28.89
N MET A 188 -13.27 57.03 28.54
CA MET A 188 -13.51 58.47 28.69
C MET A 188 -14.54 59.00 27.70
N LEU A 189 -14.67 58.43 26.51
CA LEU A 189 -15.68 58.81 25.51
C LEU A 189 -17.10 58.33 25.87
N LEU A 190 -17.25 57.29 26.70
CA LEU A 190 -18.55 56.73 27.10
C LEU A 190 -19.09 57.31 28.41
N LEU A 191 -18.24 57.96 29.24
CA LEU A 191 -18.63 58.57 30.52
C LEU A 191 -18.81 60.07 30.46
N GLY A 192 -18.61 60.68 29.28
CA GLY A 192 -18.71 62.14 29.05
C GLY A 192 -20.03 62.60 28.35
N ARG A 193 -21.15 61.85 28.57
CA ARG A 193 -22.47 62.32 28.15
C ARG A 193 -23.45 62.18 29.28
#